data_02859bfe4aef2cfe3dba7f55467f6b19
#
_entry.id   02859bfe4aef2cfe3dba7f55467f6b19
#
_cell.length_a   1.000
_cell.length_b   1.000
_cell.length_c   1.000
_cell.angle_alpha   90.00
_cell.angle_beta   90.00
_cell.angle_gamma   90.00
#
_symmetry.space_group_name_H-M   'P 1'
#
loop_
_entity.id
_entity.type
_entity.pdbx_description
1 polymer ?
#
loop_
_entity_poly.entity_id
_entity_poly.type
_entity_poly.pdbx_seq_one_letter_code
_entity_poly.pdbx_strand_id
1 'polypeptide(L)'
;MNNITIIPIKNLPEFSPKHDLADELIRGFENNNIILENNDVIVVTQKIVSKAENRLIDNNLENIEELIEKESLEILRKRGDTIIARTKHGFICANAGIDKSNIKKGFVLLLPEDPDKTARDIKKKIEYNTNKKVSVIISDTFGRAWRKGQTNVAIGSSGIEPLESYIGETDSFD
;
A
#
# COMPACT_ATOMS: atom_id res chain seq x y z
N MET A 1 19.56 21.50 -11.48
CA MET A 1 19.43 20.10 -11.07
C MET A 1 18.07 20.00 -10.40
N ASN A 2 17.25 19.07 -10.86
CA ASN A 2 15.97 18.81 -10.18
C ASN A 2 16.27 17.94 -8.96
N ASN A 3 16.09 18.49 -7.77
CA ASN A 3 16.28 17.73 -6.52
C ASN A 3 14.98 17.04 -6.13
N ILE A 4 15.08 15.80 -5.63
CA ILE A 4 13.99 15.11 -4.98
C ILE A 4 14.14 15.30 -3.47
N THR A 5 13.09 15.78 -2.81
CA THR A 5 13.04 15.93 -1.36
C THR A 5 12.09 14.90 -0.77
N ILE A 6 12.53 14.15 0.25
CA ILE A 6 11.69 13.18 0.97
C ILE A 6 11.41 13.73 2.36
N ILE A 7 10.15 13.93 2.68
CA ILE A 7 9.70 14.52 3.95
C ILE A 7 8.86 13.49 4.72
N PRO A 8 9.33 12.99 5.87
CA PRO A 8 8.54 12.05 6.68
C PRO A 8 7.45 12.79 7.45
N ILE A 9 6.22 12.28 7.42
CA ILE A 9 5.13 12.74 8.28
C ILE A 9 5.24 11.99 9.62
N LYS A 10 5.51 12.74 10.69
CA LYS A 10 5.72 12.19 12.04
C LYS A 10 4.46 12.30 12.89
N ASN A 11 4.41 11.51 13.96
CA ASN A 11 3.37 11.59 15.00
C ASN A 11 1.94 11.38 14.48
N LEU A 12 1.77 10.56 13.46
CA LEU A 12 0.44 10.08 13.06
C LEU A 12 -0.13 9.16 14.15
N PRO A 13 -1.46 9.08 14.32
CA PRO A 13 -2.09 8.20 15.30
C PRO A 13 -1.92 6.73 14.94
N GLU A 14 -2.17 5.85 15.89
CA GLU A 14 -2.39 4.44 15.60
C GLU A 14 -3.74 4.30 14.87
N PHE A 15 -3.68 3.87 13.60
CA PHE A 15 -4.85 3.81 12.74
C PHE A 15 -5.81 2.67 13.12
N SER A 16 -7.09 2.91 12.94
CA SER A 16 -8.19 1.98 13.19
C SER A 16 -9.38 2.35 12.29
N PRO A 17 -10.43 1.51 12.19
CA PRO A 17 -11.59 1.77 11.31
C PRO A 17 -12.36 3.08 11.59
N LYS A 18 -12.13 3.71 12.72
CA LYS A 18 -12.73 5.02 13.05
C LYS A 18 -12.00 6.23 12.47
N HIS A 19 -10.82 6.02 11.89
CA HIS A 19 -10.02 7.11 11.33
C HIS A 19 -10.28 7.25 9.83
N ASP A 20 -10.50 8.47 9.39
CA ASP A 20 -10.43 8.81 7.97
C ASP A 20 -8.98 9.09 7.59
N LEU A 21 -8.46 8.31 6.65
CA LEU A 21 -7.06 8.37 6.24
C LEU A 21 -6.64 9.74 5.74
N ALA A 22 -7.47 10.36 4.91
CA ALA A 22 -7.13 11.66 4.33
C ALA A 22 -7.14 12.77 5.37
N ASP A 23 -8.11 12.76 6.30
CA ASP A 23 -8.17 13.74 7.40
C ASP A 23 -6.94 13.62 8.31
N GLU A 24 -6.54 12.39 8.66
CA GLU A 24 -5.36 12.18 9.50
C GLU A 24 -4.07 12.58 8.79
N LEU A 25 -3.98 12.37 7.48
CA LEU A 25 -2.84 12.84 6.68
C LEU A 25 -2.79 14.37 6.62
N ILE A 26 -3.93 15.04 6.40
CA ILE A 26 -4.01 16.50 6.38
C ILE A 26 -3.58 17.08 7.73
N ARG A 27 -4.10 16.54 8.85
CA ARG A 27 -3.63 16.91 10.19
C ARG A 27 -2.14 16.64 10.37
N GLY A 28 -1.65 15.53 9.81
CA GLY A 28 -0.23 15.19 9.81
C GLY A 28 0.61 16.25 9.10
N PHE A 29 0.17 16.75 7.94
CA PHE A 29 0.86 17.84 7.24
C PHE A 29 0.90 19.11 8.09
N GLU A 30 -0.25 19.51 8.66
CA GLU A 30 -0.35 20.71 9.52
C GLU A 30 0.57 20.60 10.75
N ASN A 31 0.51 19.48 11.49
CA ASN A 31 1.30 19.26 12.69
C ASN A 31 2.81 19.19 12.45
N ASN A 32 3.23 18.87 11.24
CA ASN A 32 4.65 18.83 10.84
C ASN A 32 5.09 20.08 10.04
N ASN A 33 4.23 21.10 9.90
CA ASN A 33 4.45 22.29 9.07
C ASN A 33 4.84 21.94 7.63
N ILE A 34 4.23 20.88 7.07
CA ILE A 34 4.46 20.47 5.68
C ILE A 34 3.46 21.23 4.80
N ILE A 35 3.97 22.01 3.88
CA ILE A 35 3.18 22.73 2.87
C ILE A 35 3.23 21.91 1.59
N LEU A 36 2.08 21.37 1.19
CA LEU A 36 1.97 20.62 -0.07
C LEU A 36 2.09 21.56 -1.26
N GLU A 37 2.77 21.08 -2.29
CA GLU A 37 2.89 21.71 -3.58
C GLU A 37 2.23 20.87 -4.69
N ASN A 38 2.00 21.48 -5.85
CA ASN A 38 1.53 20.72 -7.00
C ASN A 38 2.59 19.71 -7.45
N ASN A 39 2.14 18.51 -7.79
CA ASN A 39 2.93 17.36 -8.19
C ASN A 39 3.69 16.66 -7.05
N ASP A 40 3.38 16.97 -5.79
CA ASP A 40 3.85 16.15 -4.69
C ASP A 40 3.28 14.74 -4.76
N VAL A 41 4.09 13.76 -4.35
CA VAL A 41 3.72 12.35 -4.26
C VAL A 41 3.63 11.96 -2.80
N ILE A 42 2.44 11.57 -2.37
CA ILE A 42 2.16 11.10 -1.02
C ILE A 42 2.25 9.57 -1.02
N VAL A 43 3.21 9.04 -0.27
CA VAL A 43 3.40 7.59 -0.15
C VAL A 43 2.85 7.11 1.19
N VAL A 44 1.89 6.20 1.13
CA VAL A 44 1.17 5.66 2.28
C VAL A 44 1.46 4.16 2.39
N THR A 45 1.82 3.69 3.59
CA THR A 45 2.03 2.25 3.79
C THR A 45 0.69 1.50 3.82
N GLN A 46 0.67 0.31 3.23
CA GLN A 46 -0.44 -0.64 3.28
C GLN A 46 -1.02 -0.82 4.69
N LYS A 47 -0.15 -0.88 5.71
CA LYS A 47 -0.60 -1.18 7.09
C LYS A 47 -1.63 -0.20 7.64
N ILE A 48 -1.44 1.11 7.42
CA ILE A 48 -2.40 2.09 7.94
C ILE A 48 -3.70 2.06 7.13
N VAL A 49 -3.62 1.78 5.85
CA VAL A 49 -4.79 1.60 4.98
C VAL A 49 -5.61 0.40 5.43
N SER A 50 -5.00 -0.77 5.55
CA SER A 50 -5.67 -1.99 5.99
C SER A 50 -6.29 -1.86 7.38
N LYS A 51 -5.62 -1.19 8.32
CA LYS A 51 -6.20 -0.91 9.66
C LYS A 51 -7.42 0.00 9.57
N ALA A 52 -7.39 1.04 8.75
CA ALA A 52 -8.53 1.93 8.55
C ALA A 52 -9.71 1.22 7.86
N GLU A 53 -9.43 0.28 6.95
CA GLU A 53 -10.42 -0.54 6.25
C GLU A 53 -10.94 -1.74 7.05
N ASN A 54 -10.58 -1.86 8.35
CA ASN A 54 -10.97 -2.99 9.20
C ASN A 54 -10.49 -4.35 8.68
N ARG A 55 -9.30 -4.40 8.07
CA ARG A 55 -8.69 -5.62 7.54
C ARG A 55 -7.86 -6.38 8.59
N LEU A 56 -7.98 -6.02 9.86
CA LEU A 56 -7.32 -6.69 10.99
C LEU A 56 -8.19 -7.85 11.47
N ILE A 57 -7.68 -9.07 11.36
CA ILE A 57 -8.40 -10.32 11.67
C ILE A 57 -7.82 -10.97 12.92
N ASP A 58 -8.67 -11.45 13.82
CA ASP A 58 -8.25 -12.26 14.97
C ASP A 58 -7.91 -13.67 14.51
N ASN A 59 -6.64 -14.02 14.57
CA ASN A 59 -6.10 -15.30 14.15
C ASN A 59 -6.50 -16.49 15.07
N ASN A 60 -7.08 -16.20 16.24
CA ASN A 60 -7.65 -17.27 17.08
C ASN A 60 -9.02 -17.72 16.59
N LEU A 61 -9.70 -16.90 15.79
CA LEU A 61 -11.03 -17.16 15.25
C LEU A 61 -11.00 -17.73 13.82
N GLU A 62 -9.95 -17.45 13.06
CA GLU A 62 -9.81 -17.89 11.67
C GLU A 62 -8.44 -18.55 11.42
N ASN A 63 -8.45 -19.65 10.67
CA ASN A 63 -7.23 -20.33 10.26
C ASN A 63 -6.48 -19.51 9.19
N ILE A 64 -5.18 -19.34 9.37
CA ILE A 64 -4.33 -18.57 8.44
C ILE A 64 -4.32 -19.19 7.04
N GLU A 65 -4.30 -20.52 6.91
CA GLU A 65 -4.32 -21.17 5.59
C GLU A 65 -5.62 -20.87 4.85
N GLU A 66 -6.76 -20.90 5.56
CA GLU A 66 -8.06 -20.54 5.00
C GLU A 66 -8.11 -19.04 4.60
N LEU A 67 -7.51 -18.17 5.39
CA LEU A 67 -7.40 -16.74 5.04
C LEU A 67 -6.56 -16.55 3.78
N ILE A 68 -5.42 -17.25 3.66
CA ILE A 68 -4.57 -17.19 2.47
C ILE A 68 -5.37 -17.68 1.24
N GLU A 69 -6.12 -18.76 1.35
CA GLU A 69 -6.97 -19.26 0.27
C GLU A 69 -8.06 -18.22 -0.10
N LYS A 70 -8.74 -17.65 0.88
CA LYS A 70 -9.77 -16.61 0.67
C LYS A 70 -9.21 -15.36 -0.01
N GLU A 71 -7.98 -14.94 0.28
CA GLU A 71 -7.35 -13.75 -0.28
C GLU A 71 -6.57 -14.03 -1.59
N SER A 72 -6.58 -15.29 -2.05
CA SER A 72 -5.88 -15.72 -3.27
C SER A 72 -6.86 -16.01 -4.40
N LEU A 73 -6.42 -15.71 -5.64
CA LEU A 73 -7.00 -16.26 -6.85
C LEU A 73 -6.45 -17.66 -7.14
N GLU A 74 -5.19 -17.89 -6.77
CA GLU A 74 -4.49 -19.13 -7.09
C GLU A 74 -3.34 -19.36 -6.10
N ILE A 75 -3.19 -20.59 -5.62
CA ILE A 75 -2.02 -21.05 -4.87
C ILE A 75 -1.02 -21.60 -5.87
N LEU A 76 0.14 -20.95 -5.99
CA LEU A 76 1.19 -21.33 -6.95
C LEU A 76 2.16 -22.36 -6.38
N ARG A 77 2.50 -22.25 -5.08
CA ARG A 77 3.44 -23.15 -4.43
C ARG A 77 3.29 -23.11 -2.91
N LYS A 78 3.42 -24.28 -2.28
CA LYS A 78 3.55 -24.41 -0.81
C LYS A 78 4.91 -25.03 -0.49
N ARG A 79 5.64 -24.43 0.47
CA ARG A 79 6.90 -24.97 0.99
C ARG A 79 7.00 -24.67 2.49
N GLY A 80 6.81 -25.70 3.31
CA GLY A 80 6.67 -25.51 4.76
C GLY A 80 5.52 -24.54 5.05
N ASP A 81 5.77 -23.57 5.92
CA ASP A 81 4.76 -22.55 6.32
C ASP A 81 4.61 -21.39 5.32
N THR A 82 5.37 -21.41 4.23
CA THR A 82 5.30 -20.37 3.21
C THR A 82 4.46 -20.81 2.03
N ILE A 83 3.43 -20.06 1.73
CA ILE A 83 2.54 -20.26 0.59
C ILE A 83 2.77 -19.11 -0.39
N ILE A 84 3.18 -19.42 -1.61
CA ILE A 84 3.25 -18.42 -2.69
C ILE A 84 1.92 -18.44 -3.42
N ALA A 85 1.25 -17.32 -3.45
CA ALA A 85 -0.07 -17.19 -4.02
C ALA A 85 -0.16 -15.98 -4.96
N ARG A 86 -1.08 -16.04 -5.92
CA ARG A 86 -1.57 -14.88 -6.64
C ARG A 86 -2.75 -14.32 -5.87
N THR A 87 -2.61 -13.09 -5.39
CA THR A 87 -3.67 -12.40 -4.63
C THR A 87 -4.84 -12.02 -5.54
N LYS A 88 -5.97 -11.64 -4.94
CA LYS A 88 -7.13 -11.06 -5.66
C LYS A 88 -6.77 -9.82 -6.48
N HIS A 89 -5.73 -9.09 -6.06
CA HIS A 89 -5.19 -7.91 -6.76
C HIS A 89 -4.25 -8.27 -7.91
N GLY A 90 -3.92 -9.57 -8.08
CA GLY A 90 -2.99 -10.03 -9.12
C GLY A 90 -1.52 -10.09 -8.70
N PHE A 91 -1.16 -9.67 -7.49
CA PHE A 91 0.21 -9.75 -7.00
C PHE A 91 0.62 -11.18 -6.68
N ILE A 92 1.85 -11.55 -7.03
CA ILE A 92 2.45 -12.83 -6.63
C ILE A 92 3.36 -12.57 -5.43
N CYS A 93 2.93 -13.03 -4.27
CA CYS A 93 3.66 -12.82 -3.03
C CYS A 93 3.48 -13.99 -2.02
N ALA A 94 4.24 -13.95 -0.94
CA ALA A 94 4.12 -14.93 0.12
C ALA A 94 2.84 -14.68 0.94
N ASN A 95 2.16 -15.77 1.29
CA ASN A 95 1.00 -15.80 2.17
C ASN A 95 -0.11 -14.80 1.79
N ALA A 96 -0.32 -14.59 0.51
CA ALA A 96 -1.27 -13.62 -0.06
C ALA A 96 -1.11 -12.18 0.48
N GLY A 97 0.10 -11.79 0.90
CA GLY A 97 0.36 -10.49 1.50
C GLY A 97 -0.12 -10.34 2.95
N ILE A 98 -0.57 -11.42 3.59
CA ILE A 98 -0.98 -11.39 5.00
C ILE A 98 0.22 -11.09 5.89
N ASP A 99 0.12 -10.01 6.65
CA ASP A 99 1.19 -9.51 7.52
C ASP A 99 0.90 -9.82 8.99
N LYS A 100 1.97 -10.18 9.73
CA LYS A 100 1.94 -10.42 11.18
C LYS A 100 2.85 -9.45 11.94
N SER A 101 3.52 -8.56 11.23
CA SER A 101 4.51 -7.66 11.82
C SER A 101 3.88 -6.35 12.31
N ASN A 102 4.34 -5.83 13.46
CA ASN A 102 3.88 -4.56 14.04
C ASN A 102 2.36 -4.48 14.27
N ILE A 103 1.75 -5.59 14.63
CA ILE A 103 0.35 -5.70 15.03
C ILE A 103 0.22 -6.43 16.36
N LYS A 104 -0.94 -6.32 17.00
CA LYS A 104 -1.22 -7.01 18.27
C LYS A 104 -1.05 -8.53 18.09
N LYS A 105 -0.40 -9.17 19.07
CA LYS A 105 -0.24 -10.64 19.08
C LYS A 105 -1.63 -11.31 18.99
N GLY A 106 -1.72 -12.33 18.15
CA GLY A 106 -2.98 -13.04 17.89
C GLY A 106 -3.81 -12.44 16.77
N PHE A 107 -3.32 -11.41 16.09
CA PHE A 107 -3.97 -10.81 14.92
C PHE A 107 -3.09 -10.95 13.67
N VAL A 108 -3.74 -10.86 12.52
CA VAL A 108 -3.12 -10.75 11.20
C VAL A 108 -3.77 -9.62 10.42
N LEU A 109 -3.01 -9.01 9.51
CA LEU A 109 -3.47 -7.90 8.70
C LEU A 109 -3.51 -8.33 7.24
N LEU A 110 -4.68 -8.23 6.62
CA LEU A 110 -4.88 -8.49 5.20
C LEU A 110 -4.53 -7.25 4.37
N LEU A 111 -4.30 -7.43 3.08
CA LEU A 111 -4.17 -6.30 2.14
C LEU A 111 -5.47 -5.47 2.09
N PRO A 112 -5.41 -4.19 1.70
CA PRO A 112 -6.60 -3.39 1.42
C PRO A 112 -7.48 -4.07 0.36
N GLU A 113 -8.78 -3.81 0.39
CA GLU A 113 -9.70 -4.43 -0.59
C GLU A 113 -9.47 -3.93 -2.02
N ASP A 114 -9.37 -2.62 -2.18
CA ASP A 114 -9.09 -1.95 -3.45
C ASP A 114 -8.13 -0.78 -3.20
N PRO A 115 -6.82 -1.04 -3.21
CA PRO A 115 -5.83 -0.02 -2.91
C PRO A 115 -5.81 1.15 -3.92
N ASP A 116 -6.17 0.92 -5.18
CA ASP A 116 -6.30 1.99 -6.15
C ASP A 116 -7.48 2.91 -5.84
N LYS A 117 -8.62 2.33 -5.44
CA LYS A 117 -9.78 3.10 -5.00
C LYS A 117 -9.43 3.93 -3.78
N THR A 118 -8.78 3.36 -2.79
CA THR A 118 -8.37 4.07 -1.58
C THR A 118 -7.37 5.19 -1.90
N ALA A 119 -6.40 4.96 -2.79
CA ALA A 119 -5.50 6.01 -3.27
C ALA A 119 -6.27 7.16 -3.96
N ARG A 120 -7.29 6.83 -4.78
CA ARG A 120 -8.16 7.84 -5.42
C ARG A 120 -8.97 8.65 -4.40
N ASP A 121 -9.51 8.00 -3.39
CA ASP A 121 -10.33 8.66 -2.37
C ASP A 121 -9.48 9.59 -1.49
N ILE A 122 -8.29 9.13 -1.06
CA ILE A 122 -7.31 9.96 -0.34
C ILE A 122 -6.92 11.18 -1.19
N LYS A 123 -6.53 10.95 -2.45
CA LYS A 123 -6.14 12.01 -3.38
C LYS A 123 -7.23 13.06 -3.52
N LYS A 124 -8.45 12.66 -3.84
CA LYS A 124 -9.59 13.58 -4.02
C LYS A 124 -9.82 14.46 -2.80
N LYS A 125 -9.78 13.86 -1.61
CA LYS A 125 -10.03 14.58 -0.37
C LYS A 125 -8.90 15.56 -0.03
N ILE A 126 -7.64 15.16 -0.23
CA ILE A 126 -6.48 16.05 -0.04
C ILE A 126 -6.55 17.22 -1.04
N GLU A 127 -6.77 16.95 -2.32
CA GLU A 127 -6.87 18.00 -3.34
C GLU A 127 -8.00 18.99 -3.04
N TYR A 128 -9.17 18.49 -2.57
CA TYR A 128 -10.29 19.34 -2.19
C TYR A 128 -9.95 20.27 -1.03
N ASN A 129 -9.26 19.78 -0.01
CA ASN A 129 -8.96 20.56 1.19
C ASN A 129 -7.75 21.49 1.03
N THR A 130 -6.79 21.15 0.18
CA THR A 130 -5.53 21.90 0.03
C THR A 130 -5.46 22.74 -1.24
N ASN A 131 -6.37 22.49 -2.20
CA ASN A 131 -6.33 23.06 -3.55
C ASN A 131 -5.00 22.79 -4.26
N LYS A 132 -4.35 21.67 -3.97
CA LYS A 132 -3.09 21.23 -4.60
C LYS A 132 -3.32 19.94 -5.36
N LYS A 133 -2.70 19.83 -6.55
CA LYS A 133 -2.71 18.61 -7.34
C LYS A 133 -1.61 17.68 -6.86
N VAL A 134 -1.97 16.52 -6.34
CA VAL A 134 -1.03 15.56 -5.76
C VAL A 134 -1.24 14.17 -6.37
N SER A 135 -0.24 13.30 -6.19
CA SER A 135 -0.37 11.88 -6.46
C SER A 135 -0.31 11.09 -5.17
N VAL A 136 -0.98 9.93 -5.12
CA VAL A 136 -0.97 9.06 -3.95
C VAL A 136 -0.52 7.66 -4.38
N ILE A 137 0.41 7.08 -3.63
CA ILE A 137 0.88 5.70 -3.79
C ILE A 137 0.63 4.96 -2.48
N ILE A 138 -0.02 3.80 -2.56
CA ILE A 138 -0.07 2.84 -1.46
C ILE A 138 1.01 1.80 -1.70
N SER A 139 1.92 1.65 -0.72
CA SER A 139 3.07 0.76 -0.86
C SER A 139 3.03 -0.39 0.14
N ASP A 140 3.53 -1.54 -0.29
CA ASP A 140 3.81 -2.68 0.58
C ASP A 140 5.20 -3.23 0.32
N THR A 141 5.67 -4.13 1.19
CA THR A 141 7.02 -4.70 1.12
C THR A 141 6.95 -6.18 0.79
N PHE A 142 7.41 -6.55 -0.40
CA PHE A 142 7.40 -7.93 -0.88
C PHE A 142 8.81 -8.52 -0.99
N GLY A 143 8.90 -9.83 -0.74
CA GLY A 143 10.03 -10.63 -1.21
C GLY A 143 10.03 -10.74 -2.74
N ARG A 144 11.18 -11.03 -3.32
CA ARG A 144 11.34 -11.21 -4.78
C ARG A 144 11.86 -12.60 -5.09
N ALA A 145 11.32 -13.20 -6.15
CA ALA A 145 11.86 -14.44 -6.68
C ALA A 145 13.34 -14.26 -7.10
N TRP A 146 14.15 -15.29 -6.85
CA TRP A 146 15.58 -15.36 -7.18
C TRP A 146 16.48 -14.27 -6.60
N ARG A 147 15.98 -13.46 -5.66
CA ARG A 147 16.79 -12.46 -4.94
C ARG A 147 16.57 -12.54 -3.45
N LYS A 148 17.63 -12.31 -2.67
CA LYS A 148 17.54 -12.12 -1.23
C LYS A 148 17.03 -10.71 -0.92
N GLY A 149 16.30 -10.60 0.20
CA GLY A 149 15.76 -9.33 0.68
C GLY A 149 14.37 -9.02 0.14
N GLN A 150 13.88 -7.86 0.55
CA GLN A 150 12.56 -7.35 0.24
C GLN A 150 12.70 -6.00 -0.49
N THR A 151 11.67 -5.63 -1.22
CA THR A 151 11.56 -4.31 -1.87
C THR A 151 10.16 -3.76 -1.67
N ASN A 152 10.06 -2.45 -1.56
CA ASN A 152 8.77 -1.78 -1.59
C ASN A 152 8.24 -1.77 -3.02
N VAL A 153 6.95 -2.03 -3.14
CA VAL A 153 6.20 -2.00 -4.40
C VAL A 153 4.95 -1.17 -4.21
N ALA A 154 4.55 -0.44 -5.23
CA ALA A 154 3.23 0.19 -5.26
C ALA A 154 2.18 -0.90 -5.46
N ILE A 155 1.22 -0.97 -4.54
CA ILE A 155 0.07 -1.88 -4.65
C ILE A 155 -1.20 -1.14 -5.06
N GLY A 156 -1.20 0.18 -4.98
CA GLY A 156 -2.26 1.06 -5.46
C GLY A 156 -1.72 2.46 -5.73
N SER A 157 -2.29 3.14 -6.71
CA SER A 157 -1.86 4.48 -7.09
C SER A 157 -3.01 5.34 -7.60
N SER A 158 -2.83 6.66 -7.52
CA SER A 158 -3.73 7.63 -8.14
C SER A 158 -2.99 8.93 -8.45
N GLY A 159 -3.22 9.46 -9.63
CA GLY A 159 -2.60 10.70 -10.09
C GLY A 159 -1.19 10.53 -10.69
N ILE A 160 -0.70 9.30 -10.73
CA ILE A 160 0.54 8.91 -11.40
C ILE A 160 0.30 7.63 -12.18
N GLU A 161 0.86 7.53 -13.37
CA GLU A 161 0.82 6.33 -14.20
C GLU A 161 1.90 5.37 -13.69
N PRO A 162 1.52 4.18 -13.15
CA PRO A 162 2.50 3.28 -12.51
C PRO A 162 3.33 2.47 -13.51
N LEU A 163 2.88 2.40 -14.78
CA LEU A 163 3.51 1.63 -15.85
C LEU A 163 3.61 2.47 -17.10
N GLU A 164 4.75 2.45 -17.73
CA GLU A 164 4.99 3.07 -19.03
C GLU A 164 5.24 1.96 -20.06
N SER A 165 4.58 2.06 -21.21
CA SER A 165 4.73 1.09 -22.28
C SER A 165 5.63 1.66 -23.37
N TYR A 166 6.70 0.96 -23.67
CA TYR A 166 7.61 1.27 -24.76
C TYR A 166 7.34 0.42 -26.01
N ILE A 167 6.18 -0.27 -26.08
CA ILE A 167 5.81 -1.08 -27.24
C ILE A 167 5.59 -0.17 -28.45
N GLY A 168 6.40 -0.36 -29.49
CA GLY A 168 6.34 0.44 -30.72
C GLY A 168 7.17 1.72 -30.69
N GLU A 169 7.87 1.98 -29.59
CA GLU A 169 8.88 3.04 -29.53
C GLU A 169 10.24 2.50 -30.01
N THR A 170 11.02 3.35 -30.66
CA THR A 170 12.40 3.04 -31.06
C THR A 170 13.37 3.60 -30.02
N ASP A 171 14.52 2.95 -29.90
CA ASP A 171 15.61 3.49 -29.07
C ASP A 171 16.39 4.61 -29.79
N SER A 172 17.49 5.08 -29.20
CA SER A 172 18.30 6.18 -29.73
C SER A 172 19.03 5.82 -31.06
N PHE A 173 18.92 4.59 -31.49
CA PHE A 173 19.65 4.04 -32.68
C PHE A 173 18.71 3.44 -33.72
N ASP A 174 17.39 3.59 -33.62
CA ASP A 174 16.27 2.95 -34.33
C ASP A 174 15.96 1.54 -33.85
#